data_3c49596190c85ec30cd9ad61ea9b41f1
#
_entry.id   3c49596190c85ec30cd9ad61ea9b41f1
#
_cell.length_a   1.000
_cell.length_b   1.000
_cell.length_c   1.000
_cell.angle_alpha   90.00
_cell.angle_beta   90.00
_cell.angle_gamma   90.00
#
_symmetry.space_group_name_H-M   'P 1'
#
loop_
_entity.id
_entity.type
_entity.pdbx_description
1 polymer ?
#
loop_
_entity_poly.entity_id
_entity_poly.type
_entity_poly.pdbx_seq_one_letter_code
_entity_poly.pdbx_strand_id
1 'polypeptide(L)'
;TGNKVEDFGVGFYTKYGDGGVDISPIADCMKSDVFKMANYLNILQDIQDAPPTDGLWDDGRTDEDQIGMTYDDLEKCMRQDDMGTIVTVKKDLKKLETYKKMREQNMHKMKPIPVCNMEKFR
;
A
#
# COMPACT_ATOMS: atom_id res chain seq x y z
N THR A 1 0.34 -7.65 -9.20
CA THR A 1 -0.66 -7.37 -8.16
C THR A 1 0.02 -6.79 -6.94
N GLY A 2 -0.55 -5.75 -6.34
CA GLY A 2 -0.04 -5.15 -5.12
C GLY A 2 -0.42 -5.95 -3.87
N ASN A 3 0.18 -5.61 -2.76
CA ASN A 3 -0.14 -6.17 -1.46
C ASN A 3 -1.06 -5.23 -0.67
N LYS A 4 -1.55 -5.69 0.48
CA LYS A 4 -2.56 -5.00 1.28
C LYS A 4 -2.16 -3.56 1.65
N VAL A 5 -0.92 -3.34 2.08
CA VAL A 5 -0.51 -2.02 2.56
C VAL A 5 -0.26 -1.02 1.43
N GLU A 6 0.19 -1.49 0.27
CA GLU A 6 0.33 -0.67 -0.93
C GLU A 6 -1.03 -0.30 -1.50
N ASP A 7 -1.88 -1.29 -1.78
CA ASP A 7 -3.15 -1.09 -2.48
C ASP A 7 -4.22 -0.46 -1.58
N PHE A 8 -4.48 -1.07 -0.43
CA PHE A 8 -5.57 -0.68 0.46
C PHE A 8 -5.12 0.17 1.66
N GLY A 9 -3.82 0.30 1.87
CA GLY A 9 -3.24 1.24 2.83
C GLY A 9 -3.08 2.63 2.23
N VAL A 10 -2.00 2.84 1.51
CA VAL A 10 -1.61 4.17 1.00
C VAL A 10 -2.02 4.44 -0.45
N GLY A 11 -2.49 3.44 -1.20
CA GLY A 11 -2.84 3.55 -2.61
C GLY A 11 -1.63 3.82 -3.50
N PHE A 12 -0.51 3.18 -3.21
CA PHE A 12 0.74 3.31 -3.95
C PHE A 12 0.73 2.37 -5.16
N TYR A 13 -0.07 2.69 -6.16
CA TYR A 13 -0.20 1.98 -7.43
C TYR A 13 -0.84 2.85 -8.50
N THR A 14 -0.73 2.47 -9.76
CA THR A 14 -1.38 3.14 -10.89
C THR A 14 -2.78 2.57 -11.08
N LYS A 15 -3.81 3.41 -10.88
CA LYS A 15 -5.23 3.00 -10.81
C LYS A 15 -5.69 2.12 -11.98
N TYR A 16 -5.31 2.47 -13.19
CA TYR A 16 -5.69 1.75 -14.42
C TYR A 16 -4.51 1.09 -15.13
N GLY A 17 -3.35 1.04 -14.45
CA GLY A 17 -2.18 0.26 -14.85
C GLY A 17 -2.13 -1.04 -14.06
N ASP A 18 -1.17 -1.13 -13.15
CA ASP A 18 -0.98 -2.28 -12.25
C ASP A 18 -2.18 -2.56 -11.31
N GLY A 19 -3.01 -1.54 -11.03
CA GLY A 19 -4.29 -1.71 -10.33
C GLY A 19 -5.43 -2.27 -11.20
N GLY A 20 -5.26 -2.35 -12.53
CA GLY A 20 -6.27 -2.85 -13.46
C GLY A 20 -6.17 -4.35 -13.69
N VAL A 21 -6.46 -5.15 -12.66
CA VAL A 21 -6.30 -6.61 -12.66
C VAL A 21 -7.65 -7.32 -12.54
N ASP A 22 -7.76 -8.52 -13.12
CA ASP A 22 -8.93 -9.37 -12.98
C ASP A 22 -8.98 -10.10 -11.65
N ILE A 23 -7.81 -10.42 -11.09
CA ILE A 23 -7.64 -11.05 -9.77
C ILE A 23 -6.49 -10.40 -9.02
N SER A 24 -6.56 -10.37 -7.70
CA SER A 24 -5.49 -9.87 -6.83
C SER A 24 -5.20 -10.86 -5.69
N PRO A 25 -4.42 -11.92 -5.95
CA PRO A 25 -4.23 -13.04 -5.03
C PRO A 25 -3.58 -12.67 -3.70
N ILE A 26 -2.76 -11.62 -3.67
CA ILE A 26 -2.03 -11.18 -2.48
C ILE A 26 -2.57 -9.88 -1.87
N ALA A 27 -3.75 -9.42 -2.31
CA ALA A 27 -4.34 -8.16 -1.86
C ALA A 27 -4.61 -8.10 -0.34
N ASP A 28 -4.79 -9.24 0.32
CA ASP A 28 -4.96 -9.32 1.78
C ASP A 28 -3.66 -9.65 2.54
N CYS A 29 -2.55 -9.82 1.82
CA CYS A 29 -1.24 -10.05 2.42
C CYS A 29 -0.54 -8.73 2.72
N MET A 30 0.00 -8.57 3.91
CA MET A 30 0.96 -7.50 4.20
C MET A 30 2.27 -7.75 3.44
N LYS A 31 3.09 -6.73 3.25
CA LYS A 31 4.43 -6.92 2.63
C LYS A 31 5.27 -7.93 3.40
N SER A 32 5.22 -7.87 4.73
CA SER A 32 5.88 -8.85 5.61
C SER A 32 5.38 -10.28 5.39
N ASP A 33 4.11 -10.48 5.04
CA ASP A 33 3.57 -11.81 4.75
C ASP A 33 4.05 -12.33 3.39
N VAL A 34 4.19 -11.44 2.40
CA VAL A 34 4.77 -11.78 1.09
C VAL A 34 6.21 -12.29 1.26
N PHE A 35 7.03 -11.63 2.09
CA PHE A 35 8.39 -12.10 2.39
C PHE A 35 8.40 -13.46 3.11
N LYS A 36 7.51 -13.68 4.08
CA LYS A 36 7.38 -15.00 4.76
C LYS A 36 6.99 -16.09 3.77
N MET A 37 6.06 -15.82 2.85
CA MET A 37 5.67 -16.77 1.80
C MET A 37 6.83 -17.06 0.84
N ALA A 38 7.56 -16.03 0.41
CA ALA A 38 8.73 -16.18 -0.45
C ALA A 38 9.80 -17.09 0.20
N ASN A 39 10.07 -16.88 1.48
CA ASN A 39 10.99 -17.73 2.24
C ASN A 39 10.47 -19.18 2.34
N TYR A 40 9.19 -19.37 2.67
CA TYR A 40 8.57 -20.70 2.77
C TYR A 40 8.62 -21.46 1.43
N LEU A 41 8.41 -20.74 0.32
CA LEU A 41 8.44 -21.30 -1.04
C LEU A 41 9.86 -21.44 -1.61
N ASN A 42 10.89 -21.11 -0.84
CA ASN A 42 12.29 -21.14 -1.26
C ASN A 42 12.56 -20.33 -2.54
N ILE A 43 11.93 -19.16 -2.66
CA ILE A 43 12.24 -18.21 -3.73
C ILE A 43 13.71 -17.80 -3.62
N LEU A 44 14.37 -17.62 -4.76
CA LEU A 44 15.79 -17.24 -4.82
C LEU A 44 16.10 -16.05 -3.90
N GLN A 45 17.19 -16.17 -3.13
CA GLN A 45 17.57 -15.16 -2.15
C GLN A 45 17.77 -13.78 -2.79
N ASP A 46 18.39 -13.72 -3.96
CA ASP A 46 18.61 -12.46 -4.71
C ASP A 46 17.30 -11.71 -4.99
N ILE A 47 16.20 -12.44 -5.22
CA ILE A 47 14.87 -11.84 -5.41
C ILE A 47 14.30 -11.32 -4.09
N GLN A 48 14.52 -12.07 -2.99
CA GLN A 48 14.03 -11.66 -1.68
C GLN A 48 14.80 -10.45 -1.13
N ASP A 49 16.09 -10.33 -1.44
CA ASP A 49 16.97 -9.23 -0.99
C ASP A 49 16.86 -7.98 -1.88
N ALA A 50 16.24 -8.10 -3.06
CA ALA A 50 16.05 -6.96 -3.95
C ALA A 50 15.12 -5.91 -3.29
N PRO A 51 15.56 -4.63 -3.22
CA PRO A 51 14.71 -3.58 -2.68
C PRO A 51 13.47 -3.37 -3.58
N PRO A 52 12.27 -3.25 -3.00
CA PRO A 52 11.06 -2.94 -3.77
C PRO A 52 11.21 -1.61 -4.53
N THR A 53 10.90 -1.64 -5.82
CA THR A 53 10.93 -0.46 -6.70
C THR A 53 9.88 -0.60 -7.79
N ASP A 54 9.27 0.52 -8.19
CA ASP A 54 8.33 0.57 -9.31
C ASP A 54 9.01 0.54 -10.68
N GLY A 55 10.35 0.71 -10.72
CA GLY A 55 11.13 0.70 -11.95
C GLY A 55 10.83 1.85 -12.93
N LEU A 56 10.13 2.90 -12.49
CA LEU A 56 9.74 4.03 -13.34
C LEU A 56 10.80 5.14 -13.42
N TRP A 57 11.83 5.08 -12.58
CA TRP A 57 12.82 6.14 -12.43
C TRP A 57 14.23 5.61 -12.64
N ASP A 58 15.05 6.37 -13.37
CA ASP A 58 16.43 6.00 -13.67
C ASP A 58 17.42 6.23 -12.50
N ASP A 59 16.96 6.86 -11.40
CA ASP A 59 17.79 7.19 -10.25
C ASP A 59 17.83 6.08 -9.18
N GLY A 60 17.14 4.95 -9.41
CA GLY A 60 17.17 3.77 -8.54
C GLY A 60 16.44 3.96 -7.21
N ARG A 61 15.58 4.99 -7.08
CA ARG A 61 14.78 5.18 -5.87
C ARG A 61 13.89 3.97 -5.59
N THR A 62 13.76 3.65 -4.30
CA THR A 62 12.90 2.57 -3.83
C THR A 62 11.47 3.06 -3.55
N ASP A 63 10.53 2.13 -3.38
CA ASP A 63 9.17 2.45 -2.92
C ASP A 63 9.20 3.17 -1.57
N GLU A 64 10.05 2.71 -0.63
CA GLU A 64 10.20 3.33 0.68
C GLU A 64 10.73 4.77 0.60
N ASP A 65 11.62 5.07 -0.36
CA ASP A 65 12.09 6.43 -0.61
C ASP A 65 10.96 7.34 -1.10
N GLN A 66 10.11 6.83 -1.98
CA GLN A 66 8.99 7.57 -2.55
C GLN A 66 7.87 7.79 -1.53
N ILE A 67 7.58 6.78 -0.72
CA ILE A 67 6.57 6.84 0.35
C ILE A 67 7.09 7.67 1.54
N GLY A 68 8.42 7.70 1.74
CA GLY A 68 9.06 8.35 2.88
C GLY A 68 8.91 7.58 4.19
N MET A 69 8.69 6.27 4.11
CA MET A 69 8.41 5.40 5.26
C MET A 69 8.72 3.95 4.91
N THR A 70 9.25 3.19 5.87
CA THR A 70 9.49 1.76 5.69
C THR A 70 8.18 0.96 5.62
N TYR A 71 8.20 -0.22 5.02
CA TYR A 71 7.03 -1.11 5.00
C TYR A 71 6.58 -1.51 6.40
N ASP A 72 7.51 -1.75 7.34
CA ASP A 72 7.18 -2.04 8.74
C ASP A 72 6.41 -0.90 9.40
N ASP A 73 6.82 0.34 9.14
CA ASP A 73 6.14 1.54 9.63
C ASP A 73 4.76 1.70 8.99
N LEU A 74 4.63 1.44 7.69
CA LEU A 74 3.35 1.48 6.97
C LEU A 74 2.36 0.46 7.53
N GLU A 75 2.80 -0.79 7.73
CA GLU A 75 1.98 -1.85 8.30
C GLU A 75 1.56 -1.53 9.74
N LYS A 76 2.48 -0.94 10.53
CA LYS A 76 2.16 -0.47 11.88
C LYS A 76 1.10 0.63 11.85
N CYS A 77 1.26 1.62 10.97
CA CYS A 77 0.31 2.72 10.80
C CYS A 77 -1.06 2.20 10.35
N MET A 78 -1.11 1.27 9.40
CA MET A 78 -2.35 0.65 8.94
C MET A 78 -3.09 -0.05 10.08
N ARG A 79 -2.40 -0.89 10.86
CA ARG A 79 -2.98 -1.54 12.03
C ARG A 79 -3.48 -0.55 13.08
N GLN A 80 -2.74 0.53 13.33
CA GLN A 80 -3.14 1.58 14.27
C GLN A 80 -4.38 2.34 13.80
N ASP A 81 -4.48 2.63 12.51
CA ASP A 81 -5.63 3.30 11.91
C ASP A 81 -6.88 2.42 11.94
N ASP A 82 -6.76 1.16 11.54
CA ASP A 82 -7.86 0.18 11.53
C ASP A 82 -8.42 -0.08 12.93
N MET A 83 -7.55 -0.11 13.94
CA MET A 83 -7.96 -0.34 15.35
C MET A 83 -8.36 0.94 16.09
N GLY A 84 -8.22 2.12 15.48
CA GLY A 84 -8.48 3.40 16.15
C GLY A 84 -7.55 3.64 17.35
N THR A 85 -6.32 3.11 17.30
CA THR A 85 -5.39 3.16 18.44
C THR A 85 -4.91 4.59 18.69
N ILE A 86 -4.96 5.01 19.95
CA ILE A 86 -4.38 6.31 20.36
C ILE A 86 -2.86 6.20 20.38
N VAL A 87 -2.20 6.97 19.52
CA VAL A 87 -0.74 7.04 19.43
C VAL A 87 -0.25 8.26 20.22
N THR A 88 0.61 8.02 21.21
CA THR A 88 1.14 9.08 22.11
C THR A 88 2.58 9.47 21.79
N VAL A 89 3.33 8.58 21.13
CA VAL A 89 4.72 8.84 20.75
C VAL A 89 4.78 9.78 19.55
N LYS A 90 5.39 10.95 19.71
CA LYS A 90 5.44 12.01 18.69
C LYS A 90 5.96 11.53 17.33
N LYS A 91 6.99 10.66 17.31
CA LYS A 91 7.55 10.10 16.07
C LYS A 91 6.53 9.21 15.35
N ASP A 92 5.84 8.35 16.07
CA ASP A 92 4.81 7.46 15.53
C ASP A 92 3.58 8.24 15.07
N LEU A 93 3.20 9.29 15.80
CA LEU A 93 2.10 10.18 15.41
C LEU A 93 2.36 10.84 14.06
N LYS A 94 3.57 11.37 13.83
CA LYS A 94 3.96 11.96 12.54
C LYS A 94 3.88 10.94 11.39
N LYS A 95 4.30 9.70 11.63
CA LYS A 95 4.19 8.62 10.62
C LYS A 95 2.73 8.29 10.31
N LEU A 96 1.90 8.17 11.34
CA LEU A 96 0.47 7.92 11.18
C LEU A 96 -0.25 9.06 10.44
N GLU A 97 0.10 10.30 10.70
CA GLU A 97 -0.42 11.46 9.97
C GLU A 97 -0.03 11.41 8.48
N THR A 98 1.23 11.07 8.18
CA THR A 98 1.71 10.91 6.81
C THR A 98 0.96 9.78 6.11
N TYR A 99 0.80 8.62 6.74
CA TYR A 99 0.02 7.49 6.24
C TYR A 99 -1.42 7.89 5.92
N LYS A 100 -2.12 8.53 6.86
CA LYS A 100 -3.51 8.99 6.69
C LYS A 100 -3.65 9.97 5.54
N LYS A 101 -2.73 10.91 5.42
CA LYS A 101 -2.72 11.89 4.32
C LYS A 101 -2.58 11.20 2.96
N MET A 102 -1.64 10.26 2.82
CA MET A 102 -1.47 9.50 1.57
C MET A 102 -2.71 8.68 1.25
N ARG A 103 -3.25 7.97 2.24
CA ARG A 103 -4.48 7.19 2.11
C ARG A 103 -5.64 8.05 1.63
N GLU A 104 -5.85 9.20 2.24
CA GLU A 104 -6.91 10.14 1.87
C GLU A 104 -6.76 10.64 0.42
N GLN A 105 -5.55 11.06 0.04
CA GLN A 105 -5.24 11.51 -1.32
C GLN A 105 -5.52 10.44 -2.37
N ASN A 106 -5.22 9.18 -2.06
CA ASN A 106 -5.33 8.04 -2.96
C ASN A 106 -6.66 7.26 -2.81
N MET A 107 -7.56 7.69 -1.92
CA MET A 107 -8.82 6.98 -1.65
C MET A 107 -9.67 6.74 -2.91
N HIS A 108 -9.56 7.62 -3.91
CA HIS A 108 -10.25 7.46 -5.20
C HIS A 108 -9.80 6.22 -5.98
N LYS A 109 -8.62 5.67 -5.69
CA LYS A 109 -8.12 4.43 -6.31
C LYS A 109 -8.75 3.19 -5.68
N MET A 110 -9.11 3.27 -4.39
CA MET A 110 -9.64 2.16 -3.59
C MET A 110 -11.17 2.07 -3.63
N LYS A 111 -11.84 3.11 -4.08
CA LYS A 111 -13.31 3.18 -4.17
C LYS A 111 -13.80 2.95 -5.60
N PRO A 112 -15.01 2.41 -5.78
CA PRO A 112 -15.65 2.37 -7.07
C PRO A 112 -15.70 3.77 -7.71
N ILE A 113 -15.64 3.82 -9.03
CA ILE A 113 -15.78 5.09 -9.76
C ILE A 113 -17.14 5.74 -9.45
N PRO A 114 -17.20 7.05 -9.26
CA PRO A 114 -18.47 7.76 -9.06
C PRO A 114 -19.35 7.62 -10.31
N VAL A 115 -20.61 7.23 -10.09
CA VAL A 115 -21.61 7.11 -11.14
C VAL A 115 -22.76 8.07 -10.84
N CYS A 116 -23.19 8.83 -11.85
CA CYS A 116 -24.37 9.67 -11.72
C CYS A 116 -25.63 8.78 -11.65
N ASN A 117 -26.33 8.83 -10.50
CA ASN A 117 -27.58 8.13 -10.35
C ASN A 117 -28.74 8.95 -10.92
N MET A 118 -29.27 8.51 -12.07
CA MET A 118 -30.37 9.16 -12.77
C MET A 118 -31.76 8.72 -12.27
N GLU A 119 -31.87 7.73 -11.38
CA GLU A 119 -33.17 7.28 -10.84
C GLU A 119 -33.91 8.40 -10.08
N LYS A 120 -33.18 9.33 -9.48
CA LYS A 120 -33.76 10.48 -8.77
C LYS A 120 -34.41 11.51 -9.70
N PHE A 121 -34.21 11.36 -11.02
CA PHE A 121 -34.70 12.32 -12.04
C PHE A 121 -35.69 11.66 -13.01
N ARG A 122 -35.99 10.37 -12.79
CA ARG A 122 -37.00 9.60 -13.55
C ARG A 122 -38.26 9.43 -12.69
#